data_aba3845906369dbaaae59f027506d8a6
#
_entry.id   aba3845906369dbaaae59f027506d8a6
#
_cell.length_a   1.000
_cell.length_b   1.000
_cell.length_c   1.000
_cell.angle_alpha   90.00
_cell.angle_beta   90.00
_cell.angle_gamma   90.00
#
_symmetry.space_group_name_H-M   'P 1'
#
loop_
_entity.id
_entity.type
_entity.pdbx_description
1 polymer ?
#
loop_
_entity_poly.entity_id
_entity_poly.type
_entity_poly.pdbx_seq_one_letter_code
_entity_poly.pdbx_strand_id
1 'polypeptide(L)'
;MSFRLKTILGVALIEITLLLFLVWSSMDQMRRSSELQLIQQAETTSSLFSSMVKDSVLSYDLATVETFVSELMSNPGLVYVRVYDQQQLLAVGGRDVASTQPFHPDQSLETVTDTVFDISAPIRESGILYGRVELGISTQQVEERLDNATWRSSLLASTEILISALFSFILGSWLVKQLEVLRRASSEISSGKLGHQIPVKGNDEIAETIRYFNQMSVDLEESILHL
;
A
#
# COMPACT_ATOMS: atom_id res chain seq x y z
N MET A 1 -23.51 23.64 -15.24
CA MET A 1 -22.36 23.46 -14.33
C MET A 1 -21.42 24.63 -14.49
N SER A 2 -21.04 25.31 -13.40
CA SER A 2 -20.09 26.43 -13.48
C SER A 2 -18.68 25.89 -13.83
N PHE A 3 -17.88 26.74 -14.52
CA PHE A 3 -16.49 26.40 -14.86
C PHE A 3 -15.69 25.94 -13.65
N ARG A 4 -15.89 26.59 -12.49
CA ARG A 4 -15.31 26.25 -11.19
C ARG A 4 -15.59 24.80 -10.79
N LEU A 5 -16.85 24.34 -10.90
CA LEU A 5 -17.22 22.98 -10.52
C LEU A 5 -16.61 21.94 -11.46
N LYS A 6 -16.52 22.25 -12.76
CA LYS A 6 -15.87 21.36 -13.73
C LYS A 6 -14.38 21.16 -13.43
N THR A 7 -13.68 22.24 -13.09
CA THR A 7 -12.24 22.18 -12.78
C THR A 7 -11.99 21.41 -11.49
N ILE A 8 -12.75 21.69 -10.42
CA ILE A 8 -12.62 20.97 -9.13
C ILE A 8 -12.88 19.47 -9.31
N LEU A 9 -13.97 19.12 -10.03
CA LEU A 9 -14.29 17.72 -10.27
C LEU A 9 -13.26 17.03 -11.17
N GLY A 10 -12.72 17.73 -12.16
CA GLY A 10 -11.68 17.17 -13.03
C GLY A 10 -10.39 16.86 -12.28
N VAL A 11 -9.91 17.78 -11.45
CA VAL A 11 -8.73 17.58 -10.61
C VAL A 11 -8.98 16.47 -9.60
N ALA A 12 -10.10 16.49 -8.88
CA ALA A 12 -10.45 15.46 -7.90
C ALA A 12 -10.55 14.06 -8.53
N LEU A 13 -11.09 13.93 -9.74
CA LEU A 13 -11.18 12.65 -10.45
C LEU A 13 -9.78 12.08 -10.75
N ILE A 14 -8.88 12.93 -11.26
CA ILE A 14 -7.51 12.52 -11.58
C ILE A 14 -6.79 12.07 -10.31
N GLU A 15 -6.89 12.83 -9.23
CA GLU A 15 -6.26 12.53 -7.95
C GLU A 15 -6.79 11.23 -7.33
N ILE A 16 -8.10 11.06 -7.27
CA ILE A 16 -8.71 9.83 -6.76
C ILE A 16 -8.24 8.62 -7.56
N THR A 17 -8.17 8.74 -8.89
CA THR A 17 -7.72 7.64 -9.76
C THR A 17 -6.25 7.29 -9.49
N LEU A 18 -5.37 8.30 -9.38
CA LEU A 18 -3.95 8.10 -9.08
C LEU A 18 -3.73 7.50 -7.69
N LEU A 19 -4.46 7.99 -6.67
CA LEU A 19 -4.36 7.47 -5.32
C LEU A 19 -4.85 6.02 -5.21
N LEU A 20 -5.98 5.69 -5.83
CA LEU A 20 -6.48 4.32 -5.88
C LEU A 20 -5.46 3.38 -6.53
N PHE A 21 -4.85 3.80 -7.64
CA PHE A 21 -3.81 3.03 -8.31
C PHE A 21 -2.57 2.86 -7.42
N LEU A 22 -2.13 3.91 -6.74
CA LEU A 22 -0.95 3.89 -5.87
C LEU A 22 -1.19 3.00 -4.64
N VAL A 23 -2.34 3.11 -3.99
CA VAL A 23 -2.71 2.26 -2.85
C VAL A 23 -2.78 0.79 -3.29
N TRP A 24 -3.45 0.51 -4.40
CA TRP A 24 -3.54 -0.85 -4.95
C TRP A 24 -2.15 -1.44 -5.26
N SER A 25 -1.31 -0.68 -5.95
CA SER A 25 0.06 -1.10 -6.31
C SER A 25 0.93 -1.32 -5.07
N SER A 26 0.82 -0.44 -4.07
CA SER A 26 1.57 -0.56 -2.81
C SER A 26 1.16 -1.79 -2.02
N MET A 27 -0.14 -2.10 -1.99
CA MET A 27 -0.66 -3.28 -1.29
C MET A 27 -0.25 -4.59 -1.97
N ASP A 28 -0.32 -4.64 -3.31
CA ASP A 28 0.13 -5.81 -4.08
C ASP A 28 1.62 -6.08 -3.83
N GLN A 29 2.46 -5.04 -3.86
CA GLN A 29 3.88 -5.15 -3.57
C GLN A 29 4.15 -5.62 -2.13
N MET A 30 3.42 -5.07 -1.16
CA MET A 30 3.57 -5.45 0.24
C MET A 30 3.17 -6.92 0.49
N ARG A 31 2.06 -7.36 -0.12
CA ARG A 31 1.61 -8.75 -0.04
C ARG A 31 2.67 -9.71 -0.59
N ARG A 32 3.17 -9.46 -1.79
CA ARG A 32 4.23 -10.27 -2.42
C ARG A 32 5.51 -10.30 -1.59
N SER A 33 5.93 -9.15 -1.05
CA SER A 33 7.13 -9.07 -0.21
C SER A 33 6.97 -9.86 1.09
N SER A 34 5.80 -9.76 1.73
CA SER A 34 5.50 -10.50 2.98
C SER A 34 5.41 -12.01 2.74
N GLU A 35 4.84 -12.43 1.61
CA GLU A 35 4.79 -13.83 1.19
C GLU A 35 6.18 -14.41 0.98
N LEU A 36 7.03 -13.73 0.20
CA LEU A 36 8.40 -14.18 -0.03
C LEU A 36 9.21 -14.26 1.27
N GLN A 37 9.04 -13.30 2.17
CA GLN A 37 9.70 -13.32 3.48
C GLN A 37 9.23 -14.51 4.32
N LEU A 38 7.93 -14.80 4.35
CA LEU A 38 7.40 -15.94 5.09
C LEU A 38 7.95 -17.26 4.54
N ILE A 39 7.91 -17.46 3.21
CA ILE A 39 8.43 -18.66 2.56
C ILE A 39 9.93 -18.84 2.85
N GLN A 40 10.75 -17.80 2.69
CA GLN A 40 12.17 -17.85 2.99
C GLN A 40 12.46 -18.15 4.46
N GLN A 41 11.69 -17.53 5.36
CA GLN A 41 11.81 -17.82 6.79
C GLN A 41 11.44 -19.27 7.10
N ALA A 42 10.36 -19.77 6.50
CA ALA A 42 9.89 -21.14 6.67
C ALA A 42 10.93 -22.15 6.17
N GLU A 43 11.44 -21.96 4.95
CA GLU A 43 12.48 -22.79 4.35
C GLU A 43 13.78 -22.79 5.18
N THR A 44 14.22 -21.61 5.60
CA THR A 44 15.44 -21.46 6.39
C THR A 44 15.27 -22.14 7.76
N THR A 45 14.16 -21.89 8.44
CA THR A 45 13.88 -22.48 9.76
C THR A 45 13.78 -23.99 9.70
N SER A 46 13.03 -24.52 8.72
CA SER A 46 12.86 -25.98 8.56
C SER A 46 14.18 -26.68 8.18
N SER A 47 14.98 -26.07 7.31
CA SER A 47 16.27 -26.62 6.90
C SER A 47 17.30 -26.58 8.05
N LEU A 48 17.40 -25.48 8.79
CA LEU A 48 18.27 -25.37 9.95
C LEU A 48 17.86 -26.36 11.04
N PHE A 49 16.58 -26.46 11.34
CA PHE A 49 16.07 -27.39 12.34
C PHE A 49 16.30 -28.85 11.94
N SER A 50 16.05 -29.17 10.66
CA SER A 50 16.37 -30.52 10.11
C SER A 50 17.84 -30.85 10.31
N SER A 51 18.75 -29.91 10.09
CA SER A 51 20.19 -30.10 10.29
C SER A 51 20.55 -30.25 11.79
N MET A 52 19.86 -29.51 12.65
CA MET A 52 20.08 -29.54 14.10
C MET A 52 19.67 -30.89 14.72
N VAL A 53 18.49 -31.41 14.34
CA VAL A 53 17.98 -32.68 14.92
C VAL A 53 18.57 -33.93 14.26
N LYS A 54 19.29 -33.78 13.16
CA LYS A 54 19.80 -34.87 12.34
C LYS A 54 20.53 -35.91 13.13
N ASP A 55 21.55 -35.51 13.88
CA ASP A 55 22.41 -36.49 14.63
C ASP A 55 21.62 -37.20 15.73
N SER A 56 20.69 -36.52 16.39
CA SER A 56 19.82 -37.09 17.38
C SER A 56 18.81 -38.10 16.79
N VAL A 57 18.29 -37.82 15.59
CA VAL A 57 17.41 -38.74 14.86
C VAL A 57 18.19 -39.96 14.40
N LEU A 58 19.41 -39.78 13.87
CA LEU A 58 20.25 -40.92 13.45
C LEU A 58 20.65 -41.83 14.61
N SER A 59 20.89 -41.29 15.81
CA SER A 59 21.25 -42.04 17.00
C SER A 59 20.05 -42.53 17.85
N TYR A 60 18.81 -42.18 17.44
CA TYR A 60 17.58 -42.48 18.19
C TYR A 60 17.57 -41.85 19.60
N ASP A 61 18.27 -40.72 19.78
CA ASP A 61 18.24 -39.95 21.04
C ASP A 61 16.97 -39.06 21.09
N LEU A 62 15.86 -39.69 21.45
CA LEU A 62 14.55 -39.06 21.50
C LEU A 62 14.49 -37.93 22.53
N ALA A 63 15.23 -38.04 23.65
CA ALA A 63 15.24 -37.02 24.69
C ALA A 63 15.84 -35.68 24.16
N THR A 64 16.90 -35.79 23.38
CA THR A 64 17.51 -34.63 22.72
C THR A 64 16.60 -34.07 21.62
N VAL A 65 15.93 -34.93 20.83
CA VAL A 65 14.94 -34.45 19.81
C VAL A 65 13.78 -33.69 20.47
N GLU A 66 13.21 -34.21 21.57
CA GLU A 66 12.14 -33.52 22.31
C GLU A 66 12.61 -32.18 22.90
N THR A 67 13.86 -32.11 23.37
CA THR A 67 14.44 -30.84 23.85
C THR A 67 14.52 -29.82 22.75
N PHE A 68 15.04 -30.19 21.59
CA PHE A 68 15.10 -29.25 20.41
C PHE A 68 13.72 -28.85 19.92
N VAL A 69 12.75 -29.77 19.91
CA VAL A 69 11.35 -29.42 19.56
C VAL A 69 10.78 -28.41 20.56
N SER A 70 11.00 -28.61 21.86
CA SER A 70 10.54 -27.70 22.91
C SER A 70 11.20 -26.30 22.79
N GLU A 71 12.50 -26.27 22.51
CA GLU A 71 13.23 -25.03 22.31
C GLU A 71 12.73 -24.27 21.08
N LEU A 72 12.55 -24.98 19.96
CA LEU A 72 12.01 -24.34 18.74
C LEU A 72 10.60 -23.81 18.95
N MET A 73 9.74 -24.53 19.70
CA MET A 73 8.38 -24.12 20.06
C MET A 73 8.32 -22.90 20.99
N SER A 74 9.44 -22.47 21.57
CA SER A 74 9.50 -21.19 22.29
C SER A 74 9.36 -19.97 21.34
N ASN A 75 9.49 -20.17 20.03
CA ASN A 75 9.26 -19.13 19.02
C ASN A 75 7.74 -18.93 18.83
N PRO A 76 7.21 -17.74 19.12
CA PRO A 76 5.76 -17.48 19.07
C PRO A 76 5.16 -17.53 17.65
N GLY A 77 6.00 -17.53 16.61
CA GLY A 77 5.56 -17.66 15.22
C GLY A 77 5.28 -19.11 14.80
N LEU A 78 5.65 -20.11 15.61
CA LEU A 78 5.40 -21.51 15.31
C LEU A 78 4.11 -22.02 15.97
N VAL A 79 3.34 -22.77 15.20
CA VAL A 79 2.09 -23.39 15.65
C VAL A 79 2.34 -24.83 16.07
N TYR A 80 3.11 -25.56 15.27
CA TYR A 80 3.52 -26.91 15.59
C TYR A 80 4.86 -27.28 14.94
N VAL A 81 5.49 -28.31 15.48
CA VAL A 81 6.69 -28.98 14.97
C VAL A 81 6.49 -30.48 15.09
N ARG A 82 6.80 -31.22 14.04
CA ARG A 82 6.81 -32.69 14.05
C ARG A 82 8.12 -33.20 13.48
N VAL A 83 8.71 -34.17 14.13
CA VAL A 83 9.93 -34.84 13.67
C VAL A 83 9.61 -36.30 13.43
N TYR A 84 9.86 -36.75 12.20
CA TYR A 84 9.64 -38.14 11.78
C TYR A 84 10.97 -38.78 11.41
N ASP A 85 11.11 -40.07 11.72
CA ASP A 85 11.97 -40.97 10.94
C ASP A 85 11.23 -41.35 9.64
N GLN A 86 11.68 -42.42 8.96
CA GLN A 86 11.04 -42.82 7.69
C GLN A 86 9.56 -43.21 7.87
N GLN A 87 9.12 -43.70 9.03
CA GLN A 87 7.80 -44.29 9.23
C GLN A 87 7.09 -43.83 10.51
N GLN A 88 7.82 -43.35 11.54
CA GLN A 88 7.28 -43.06 12.86
C GLN A 88 7.47 -41.59 13.24
N LEU A 89 6.49 -41.07 13.96
CA LEU A 89 6.59 -39.78 14.66
C LEU A 89 7.51 -39.97 15.87
N LEU A 90 8.63 -39.23 15.87
CA LEU A 90 9.62 -39.32 16.97
C LEU A 90 9.32 -38.28 18.06
N ALA A 91 8.97 -37.05 17.66
CA ALA A 91 8.63 -35.97 18.59
C ALA A 91 7.62 -35.03 17.98
N VAL A 92 6.82 -34.42 18.83
CA VAL A 92 5.83 -33.43 18.47
C VAL A 92 5.78 -32.29 19.48
N GLY A 93 5.71 -31.06 18.99
CA GLY A 93 5.47 -29.87 19.81
C GLY A 93 4.37 -29.04 19.19
N GLY A 94 3.62 -28.29 19.99
CA GLY A 94 2.60 -27.38 19.52
C GLY A 94 1.21 -27.59 20.11
N ARG A 95 0.21 -26.91 19.57
CA ARG A 95 -1.17 -27.02 20.02
C ARG A 95 -1.78 -28.32 19.56
N ASP A 96 -2.46 -29.00 20.48
CA ASP A 96 -3.02 -30.34 20.29
C ASP A 96 -3.81 -30.56 18.99
N VAL A 97 -4.53 -29.58 18.54
CA VAL A 97 -5.35 -29.67 17.32
C VAL A 97 -4.49 -29.62 16.05
N ALA A 98 -3.52 -28.71 16.00
CA ALA A 98 -2.64 -28.58 14.83
C ALA A 98 -1.67 -29.76 14.69
N SER A 99 -1.31 -30.41 15.79
CA SER A 99 -0.40 -31.58 15.79
C SER A 99 -1.03 -32.86 15.24
N THR A 100 -2.34 -32.93 15.12
CA THR A 100 -3.11 -34.10 14.64
C THR A 100 -3.68 -33.96 13.24
N GLN A 101 -3.65 -32.76 12.64
CA GLN A 101 -4.15 -32.54 11.28
C GLN A 101 -3.25 -33.24 10.23
N PRO A 102 -3.84 -33.70 9.11
CA PRO A 102 -3.04 -34.21 8.00
C PRO A 102 -2.17 -33.08 7.42
N PHE A 103 -0.88 -33.42 7.20
CA PHE A 103 0.08 -32.47 6.64
C PHE A 103 -0.14 -32.27 5.14
N HIS A 104 -0.29 -31.02 4.72
CA HIS A 104 -0.36 -30.61 3.33
C HIS A 104 0.62 -29.44 3.11
N PRO A 105 1.75 -29.68 2.41
CA PRO A 105 2.73 -28.63 2.21
C PRO A 105 2.16 -27.49 1.38
N ASP A 106 2.32 -26.26 1.88
CA ASP A 106 1.93 -25.05 1.19
C ASP A 106 3.05 -24.54 0.27
N GLN A 107 2.68 -24.03 -0.90
CA GLN A 107 3.61 -23.44 -1.85
C GLN A 107 3.50 -21.91 -1.89
N SER A 108 2.37 -21.37 -1.44
CA SER A 108 2.07 -19.93 -1.42
C SER A 108 1.09 -19.63 -0.28
N LEU A 109 0.97 -18.34 0.07
CA LEU A 109 -0.06 -17.91 1.03
C LEU A 109 -1.50 -18.15 0.53
N GLU A 110 -1.69 -18.27 -0.77
CA GLU A 110 -3.02 -18.55 -1.37
C GLU A 110 -3.50 -19.99 -1.11
N THR A 111 -2.59 -20.91 -0.83
CA THR A 111 -2.92 -22.30 -0.51
C THR A 111 -3.27 -22.52 0.95
N VAL A 112 -2.94 -21.56 1.81
CA VAL A 112 -3.23 -21.61 3.26
C VAL A 112 -4.71 -21.43 3.52
N THR A 113 -5.34 -22.41 4.15
CA THR A 113 -6.78 -22.40 4.46
C THR A 113 -7.10 -22.23 5.94
N ASP A 114 -6.11 -22.48 6.81
CA ASP A 114 -6.28 -22.59 8.28
C ASP A 114 -5.39 -21.63 9.08
N THR A 115 -4.86 -20.57 8.45
CA THR A 115 -3.92 -19.61 9.06
C THR A 115 -2.57 -20.18 9.47
N VAL A 116 -2.24 -21.40 9.01
CA VAL A 116 -0.95 -22.08 9.25
C VAL A 116 -0.30 -22.37 7.90
N PHE A 117 0.94 -21.91 7.73
CA PHE A 117 1.74 -22.23 6.56
C PHE A 117 2.56 -23.49 6.83
N ASP A 118 2.25 -24.56 6.11
CA ASP A 118 2.82 -25.89 6.31
C ASP A 118 4.04 -26.11 5.40
N ILE A 119 5.18 -26.44 6.02
CA ILE A 119 6.42 -26.73 5.30
C ILE A 119 7.12 -27.96 5.86
N SER A 120 7.84 -28.69 4.99
CA SER A 120 8.67 -29.81 5.42
C SER A 120 10.10 -29.71 4.92
N ALA A 121 11.05 -30.20 5.73
CA ALA A 121 12.43 -30.35 5.33
C ALA A 121 12.89 -31.78 5.54
N PRO A 122 13.61 -32.38 4.57
CA PRO A 122 14.13 -33.76 4.73
C PRO A 122 15.35 -33.77 5.64
N ILE A 123 15.44 -34.81 6.49
CA ILE A 123 16.64 -35.14 7.27
C ILE A 123 17.49 -36.07 6.43
N ARG A 124 18.63 -35.59 5.96
CA ARG A 124 19.52 -36.35 5.07
C ARG A 124 20.94 -36.41 5.62
N GLU A 125 21.57 -37.54 5.44
CA GLU A 125 23.01 -37.74 5.69
C GLU A 125 23.63 -38.51 4.54
N SER A 126 24.71 -38.01 3.96
CA SER A 126 25.41 -38.64 2.82
C SER A 126 24.49 -39.01 1.63
N GLY A 127 23.43 -38.20 1.39
CA GLY A 127 22.46 -38.42 0.33
C GLY A 127 21.30 -39.38 0.66
N ILE A 128 21.37 -40.06 1.81
CA ILE A 128 20.32 -41.00 2.29
C ILE A 128 19.29 -40.21 3.11
N LEU A 129 18.00 -40.48 2.87
CA LEU A 129 16.89 -39.90 3.62
C LEU A 129 16.64 -40.73 4.88
N TYR A 130 16.76 -40.10 6.04
CA TYR A 130 16.52 -40.73 7.36
C TYR A 130 15.19 -40.31 7.97
N GLY A 131 14.65 -39.18 7.55
CA GLY A 131 13.39 -38.68 8.08
C GLY A 131 13.02 -37.35 7.52
N ARG A 132 12.07 -36.69 8.15
CA ARG A 132 11.66 -35.32 7.80
C ARG A 132 11.22 -34.55 9.04
N VAL A 133 11.32 -33.26 8.93
CA VAL A 133 10.70 -32.29 9.85
C VAL A 133 9.50 -31.67 9.17
N GLU A 134 8.40 -31.51 9.87
CA GLU A 134 7.23 -30.76 9.45
C GLU A 134 7.03 -29.60 10.42
N LEU A 135 6.84 -28.39 9.89
CA LEU A 135 6.63 -27.16 10.65
C LEU A 135 5.36 -26.48 10.17
N GLY A 136 4.56 -26.00 11.12
CA GLY A 136 3.45 -25.09 10.88
C GLY A 136 3.79 -23.70 11.40
N ILE A 137 3.77 -22.71 10.52
CA ILE A 137 4.09 -21.31 10.86
C ILE A 137 2.81 -20.50 10.78
N SER A 138 2.54 -19.69 11.82
CA SER A 138 1.35 -18.82 11.85
C SER A 138 1.43 -17.72 10.82
N THR A 139 0.39 -17.59 9.97
CA THR A 139 0.24 -16.48 9.03
C THR A 139 -0.44 -15.27 9.66
N GLN A 140 -0.99 -15.42 10.88
CA GLN A 140 -1.74 -14.37 11.57
C GLN A 140 -0.95 -13.06 11.70
N GLN A 141 0.35 -13.14 12.01
CA GLN A 141 1.19 -11.95 12.10
C GLN A 141 1.35 -11.21 10.76
N VAL A 142 1.33 -11.95 9.64
CA VAL A 142 1.38 -11.38 8.29
C VAL A 142 0.06 -10.67 8.00
N GLU A 143 -1.07 -11.30 8.30
CA GLU A 143 -2.41 -10.73 8.11
C GLU A 143 -2.59 -9.46 8.95
N GLU A 144 -2.23 -9.47 10.23
CA GLU A 144 -2.30 -8.28 11.10
C GLU A 144 -1.44 -7.11 10.59
N ARG A 145 -0.27 -7.40 10.03
CA ARG A 145 0.60 -6.37 9.43
C ARG A 145 -0.03 -5.79 8.16
N LEU A 146 -0.63 -6.63 7.31
CA LEU A 146 -1.31 -6.20 6.10
C LEU A 146 -2.55 -5.34 6.43
N ASP A 147 -3.33 -5.73 7.41
CA ASP A 147 -4.52 -4.98 7.87
C ASP A 147 -4.14 -3.61 8.44
N ASN A 148 -3.13 -3.57 9.30
CA ASN A 148 -2.62 -2.32 9.86
C ASN A 148 -2.04 -1.38 8.79
N ALA A 149 -1.33 -1.93 7.79
CA ALA A 149 -0.82 -1.16 6.67
C ALA A 149 -1.95 -0.60 5.80
N THR A 150 -2.99 -1.40 5.55
CA THR A 150 -4.18 -1.00 4.79
C THR A 150 -4.90 0.15 5.47
N TRP A 151 -5.13 0.07 6.77
CA TRP A 151 -5.77 1.12 7.55
C TRP A 151 -4.97 2.43 7.50
N ARG A 152 -3.67 2.36 7.75
CA ARG A 152 -2.78 3.54 7.71
C ARG A 152 -2.73 4.17 6.32
N SER A 153 -2.62 3.36 5.26
CA SER A 153 -2.60 3.85 3.88
C SER A 153 -3.94 4.50 3.51
N SER A 154 -5.07 3.92 3.92
CA SER A 154 -6.40 4.49 3.70
C SER A 154 -6.59 5.83 4.42
N LEU A 155 -6.08 5.96 5.64
CA LEU A 155 -6.14 7.21 6.40
C LEU A 155 -5.30 8.31 5.73
N LEU A 156 -4.08 7.98 5.29
CA LEU A 156 -3.21 8.91 4.58
C LEU A 156 -3.83 9.36 3.25
N ALA A 157 -4.35 8.42 2.45
CA ALA A 157 -5.02 8.73 1.18
C ALA A 157 -6.26 9.64 1.40
N SER A 158 -7.06 9.36 2.42
CA SER A 158 -8.22 10.20 2.76
C SER A 158 -7.82 11.63 3.14
N THR A 159 -6.74 11.77 3.91
CA THR A 159 -6.20 13.08 4.32
C THR A 159 -5.68 13.85 3.12
N GLU A 160 -4.97 13.20 2.20
CA GLU A 160 -4.44 13.79 0.97
C GLU A 160 -5.58 14.29 0.06
N ILE A 161 -6.63 13.48 -0.14
CA ILE A 161 -7.82 13.87 -0.92
C ILE A 161 -8.48 15.12 -0.31
N LEU A 162 -8.61 15.20 1.01
CA LEU A 162 -9.19 16.35 1.68
C LEU A 162 -8.37 17.62 1.50
N ILE A 163 -7.05 17.53 1.67
CA ILE A 163 -6.13 18.67 1.49
C ILE A 163 -6.16 19.16 0.04
N SER A 164 -6.11 18.25 -0.91
CA SER A 164 -6.12 18.56 -2.32
C SER A 164 -7.45 19.18 -2.77
N ALA A 165 -8.58 18.64 -2.31
CA ALA A 165 -9.90 19.20 -2.56
C ALA A 165 -10.03 20.63 -2.02
N LEU A 166 -9.50 20.87 -0.80
CA LEU A 166 -9.48 22.20 -0.19
C LEU A 166 -8.63 23.16 -0.99
N PHE A 167 -7.43 22.75 -1.38
CA PHE A 167 -6.52 23.57 -2.20
C PHE A 167 -7.13 23.89 -3.57
N SER A 168 -7.67 22.89 -4.26
CA SER A 168 -8.38 23.07 -5.54
C SER A 168 -9.58 24.01 -5.43
N PHE A 169 -10.31 23.93 -4.31
CA PHE A 169 -11.44 24.85 -4.05
C PHE A 169 -10.97 26.29 -3.86
N ILE A 170 -9.91 26.52 -3.10
CA ILE A 170 -9.35 27.85 -2.85
C ILE A 170 -8.82 28.42 -4.16
N LEU A 171 -7.97 27.68 -4.87
CA LEU A 171 -7.34 28.11 -6.13
C LEU A 171 -8.39 28.37 -7.22
N GLY A 172 -9.32 27.43 -7.41
CA GLY A 172 -10.40 27.58 -8.39
C GLY A 172 -11.33 28.76 -8.07
N SER A 173 -11.58 29.02 -6.77
CA SER A 173 -12.38 30.18 -6.36
C SER A 173 -11.67 31.51 -6.65
N TRP A 174 -10.37 31.55 -6.41
CA TRP A 174 -9.54 32.72 -6.68
C TRP A 174 -9.49 33.02 -8.19
N LEU A 175 -9.22 32.00 -9.00
CA LEU A 175 -9.11 32.13 -10.46
C LEU A 175 -10.43 32.58 -11.09
N VAL A 176 -11.56 32.02 -10.70
CA VAL A 176 -12.89 32.39 -11.21
C VAL A 176 -13.24 33.82 -10.82
N LYS A 177 -12.80 34.26 -9.62
CA LYS A 177 -13.04 35.66 -9.21
C LYS A 177 -12.32 36.67 -10.10
N GLN A 178 -11.10 36.36 -10.52
CA GLN A 178 -10.33 37.20 -11.45
C GLN A 178 -10.98 37.25 -12.86
N LEU A 179 -11.41 36.08 -13.36
CA LEU A 179 -12.13 36.04 -14.68
C LEU A 179 -13.47 36.78 -14.64
N GLU A 180 -14.18 36.76 -13.52
CA GLU A 180 -15.45 37.51 -13.38
C GLU A 180 -15.22 39.01 -13.41
N VAL A 181 -14.12 39.51 -12.82
CA VAL A 181 -13.74 40.92 -12.89
C VAL A 181 -13.51 41.35 -14.36
N LEU A 182 -12.71 40.57 -15.10
CA LEU A 182 -12.47 40.82 -16.52
C LEU A 182 -13.75 40.75 -17.36
N ARG A 183 -14.61 39.76 -17.11
CA ARG A 183 -15.91 39.64 -17.79
C ARG A 183 -16.80 40.86 -17.57
N ARG A 184 -16.89 41.36 -16.33
CA ARG A 184 -17.71 42.55 -16.02
C ARG A 184 -17.16 43.78 -16.70
N ALA A 185 -15.86 44.03 -16.65
CA ALA A 185 -15.23 45.16 -17.28
C ALA A 185 -15.42 45.13 -18.83
N SER A 186 -15.27 43.94 -19.45
CA SER A 186 -15.54 43.77 -20.87
C SER A 186 -17.01 44.07 -21.24
N SER A 187 -17.96 43.66 -20.38
CA SER A 187 -19.38 43.96 -20.55
C SER A 187 -19.68 45.46 -20.42
N GLU A 188 -18.99 46.18 -19.53
CA GLU A 188 -19.14 47.64 -19.38
C GLU A 188 -18.64 48.40 -20.61
N ILE A 189 -17.48 48.00 -21.16
CA ILE A 189 -16.96 48.57 -22.40
C ILE A 189 -17.94 48.32 -23.55
N SER A 190 -18.47 47.12 -23.71
CA SER A 190 -19.43 46.78 -24.77
C SER A 190 -20.78 47.51 -24.62
N SER A 191 -21.12 47.96 -23.42
CA SER A 191 -22.31 48.80 -23.17
C SER A 191 -22.08 50.30 -23.37
N GLY A 192 -20.88 50.70 -23.87
CA GLY A 192 -20.55 52.08 -24.20
C GLY A 192 -19.81 52.84 -23.09
N LYS A 193 -19.46 52.22 -21.98
CA LYS A 193 -18.62 52.83 -20.93
C LYS A 193 -17.13 52.62 -21.28
N LEU A 194 -16.66 53.45 -22.22
CA LEU A 194 -15.26 53.44 -22.67
C LEU A 194 -14.32 53.98 -21.58
N GLY A 195 -13.04 53.64 -21.63
CA GLY A 195 -12.05 54.09 -20.63
C GLY A 195 -12.14 53.42 -19.26
N HIS A 196 -13.01 52.40 -19.08
CA HIS A 196 -13.11 51.70 -17.84
C HIS A 196 -11.82 50.91 -17.53
N GLN A 197 -11.22 51.16 -16.37
CA GLN A 197 -9.98 50.52 -15.95
C GLN A 197 -10.20 49.60 -14.75
N ILE A 198 -9.54 48.44 -14.79
CA ILE A 198 -9.51 47.48 -13.67
C ILE A 198 -8.28 47.77 -12.82
N PRO A 199 -8.40 47.84 -11.47
CA PRO A 199 -7.24 48.05 -10.61
C PRO A 199 -6.30 46.84 -10.70
N VAL A 200 -5.03 47.06 -11.10
CA VAL A 200 -3.99 46.03 -11.20
C VAL A 200 -3.51 45.65 -9.79
N LYS A 201 -3.65 44.37 -9.45
CA LYS A 201 -3.15 43.82 -8.18
C LYS A 201 -2.23 42.65 -8.46
N GLY A 202 -1.01 42.71 -7.93
CA GLY A 202 -0.02 41.65 -8.12
C GLY A 202 0.93 41.89 -9.31
N ASN A 203 1.75 40.89 -9.62
CA ASN A 203 2.77 40.95 -10.67
C ASN A 203 2.87 39.63 -11.44
N ASP A 204 1.74 38.92 -11.54
CA ASP A 204 1.56 37.66 -12.25
C ASP A 204 0.98 37.87 -13.65
N GLU A 205 0.74 36.78 -14.38
CA GLU A 205 0.18 36.80 -15.75
C GLU A 205 -1.23 37.39 -15.79
N ILE A 206 -1.96 37.30 -14.70
CA ILE A 206 -3.30 37.92 -14.58
C ILE A 206 -3.17 39.42 -14.47
N ALA A 207 -2.24 39.93 -13.68
CA ALA A 207 -1.95 41.35 -13.57
C ALA A 207 -1.47 41.92 -14.91
N GLU A 208 -0.69 41.17 -15.67
CA GLU A 208 -0.26 41.53 -17.02
C GLU A 208 -1.45 41.60 -17.99
N THR A 209 -2.33 40.61 -17.97
CA THR A 209 -3.57 40.58 -18.76
C THR A 209 -4.46 41.78 -18.45
N ILE A 210 -4.59 42.17 -17.18
CA ILE A 210 -5.34 43.35 -16.75
C ILE A 210 -4.70 44.65 -17.31
N ARG A 211 -3.37 44.74 -17.33
CA ARG A 211 -2.67 45.91 -17.93
C ARG A 211 -2.97 46.05 -19.42
N TYR A 212 -2.89 44.96 -20.19
CA TYR A 212 -3.25 44.96 -21.61
C TYR A 212 -4.72 45.31 -21.84
N PHE A 213 -5.61 44.79 -21.01
CA PHE A 213 -7.03 45.11 -21.06
C PHE A 213 -7.27 46.62 -20.83
N ASN A 214 -6.63 47.18 -19.80
CA ASN A 214 -6.74 48.62 -19.50
C ASN A 214 -6.21 49.48 -20.65
N GLN A 215 -5.07 49.11 -21.27
CA GLN A 215 -4.53 49.82 -22.43
C GLN A 215 -5.51 49.78 -23.61
N MET A 216 -6.05 48.58 -23.92
CA MET A 216 -7.05 48.42 -24.98
C MET A 216 -8.30 49.30 -24.72
N SER A 217 -8.74 49.43 -23.48
CA SER A 217 -9.90 50.22 -23.08
C SER A 217 -9.69 51.72 -23.34
N VAL A 218 -8.47 52.23 -23.07
CA VAL A 218 -8.09 53.63 -23.33
C VAL A 218 -7.98 53.89 -24.83
N ASP A 219 -7.30 52.99 -25.57
CA ASP A 219 -7.13 53.13 -27.03
C ASP A 219 -8.49 53.14 -27.76
N LEU A 220 -9.48 52.36 -27.28
CA LEU A 220 -10.84 52.42 -27.81
C LEU A 220 -11.55 53.73 -27.53
N GLU A 221 -11.39 54.29 -26.33
CA GLU A 221 -11.96 55.59 -25.98
C GLU A 221 -11.40 56.70 -26.85
N GLU A 222 -10.07 56.75 -27.02
CA GLU A 222 -9.41 57.77 -27.90
C GLU A 222 -9.83 57.59 -29.35
N SER A 223 -9.94 56.38 -29.89
CA SER A 223 -10.34 56.10 -31.25
C SER A 223 -11.77 56.60 -31.58
N ILE A 224 -12.68 56.54 -30.60
CA ILE A 224 -14.07 56.97 -30.80
C ILE A 224 -14.24 58.49 -30.60
N LEU A 225 -13.40 59.11 -29.76
CA LEU A 225 -13.40 60.59 -29.58
C LEU A 225 -12.82 61.33 -30.76
N HIS A 226 -12.05 60.66 -31.63
CA HIS A 226 -11.44 61.18 -32.82
C HIS A 226 -12.25 60.95 -34.13
N LEU A 227 -13.43 60.33 -34.06
CA LEU A 227 -14.39 60.08 -35.11
C LEU A 227 -15.53 61.11 -35.07
#